data_302ad054a82ed105bb9f2ad1ffdedae2
#
_entry.id   302ad054a82ed105bb9f2ad1ffdedae2
#
_cell.length_a   1.000
_cell.length_b   1.000
_cell.length_c   1.000
_cell.angle_alpha   90.00
_cell.angle_beta   90.00
_cell.angle_gamma   90.00
#
_symmetry.space_group_name_H-M   'P 1'
#
loop_
_entity.id
_entity.type
_entity.pdbx_description
1 polymer ?
#
loop_
_entity_poly.entity_id
_entity_poly.type
_entity_poly.pdbx_seq_one_letter_code
_entity_poly.pdbx_strand_id
1 'polypeptide(L)'
;EDRRSIDAHLLDLNRQGYLNGRTPFAAMLAFTSLLFAAFSKRRHIALSNENSANESTVRGAKINHQYSKSIEFENDFRSYVSKYICKDFNYFSFLRPLSELHIAKLFSQLNYQYVFKSCNAGSKQDIWCGNCPKCLFAFIILSPFLAKDVLKAVFGKNLFEDENLLTYLMQLCGEGEQKPFECVGTIDEVNAAIAMRIHKEEPSQSEILLTKWLQLPVAKEYMERKSFDALFALQQEHNLSKEDF
;
A
#
# COMPACT_ATOMS: atom_id res chain seq x y z
N GLU A 1 17.72 -3.37 19.96
CA GLU A 1 17.40 -2.21 19.13
C GLU A 1 18.41 -2.15 17.99
N ASP A 2 17.92 -2.16 16.74
CA ASP A 2 18.77 -2.01 15.56
C ASP A 2 18.75 -0.54 15.13
N ARG A 3 19.92 0.09 15.02
CA ARG A 3 20.07 1.43 14.49
C ARG A 3 20.76 1.36 13.13
N ARG A 4 20.09 1.86 12.11
CA ARG A 4 20.63 2.03 10.78
C ARG A 4 20.85 3.51 10.49
N SER A 5 21.99 3.82 9.88
CA SER A 5 22.29 5.16 9.38
C SER A 5 22.60 5.07 7.89
N ILE A 6 22.20 6.08 7.14
CA ILE A 6 22.64 6.27 5.76
C ILE A 6 24.01 6.91 5.80
N ASP A 7 24.98 6.34 5.09
CA ASP A 7 26.33 6.90 4.99
C ASP A 7 26.27 8.33 4.44
N ALA A 8 27.02 9.24 5.12
CA ALA A 8 27.04 10.65 4.75
C ALA A 8 27.59 10.86 3.31
N HIS A 9 28.52 10.01 2.88
CA HIS A 9 29.06 10.07 1.53
C HIS A 9 27.99 9.75 0.47
N LEU A 10 27.12 8.78 0.73
CA LEU A 10 25.99 8.47 -0.16
C LEU A 10 25.04 9.66 -0.30
N LEU A 11 24.75 10.35 0.80
CA LEU A 11 23.92 11.57 0.77
C LEU A 11 24.60 12.70 -0.01
N ASP A 12 25.92 12.77 0.06
CA ASP A 12 26.73 13.74 -0.69
C ASP A 12 26.68 13.45 -2.19
N LEU A 13 26.87 12.20 -2.59
CA LEU A 13 26.73 11.76 -3.99
C LEU A 13 25.35 12.11 -4.55
N ASN A 14 24.28 11.91 -3.77
CA ASN A 14 22.92 12.31 -4.16
C ASN A 14 22.81 13.81 -4.41
N ARG A 15 23.42 14.64 -3.56
CA ARG A 15 23.45 16.09 -3.75
C ARG A 15 24.21 16.52 -5.00
N GLN A 16 25.18 15.74 -5.42
CA GLN A 16 25.96 15.93 -6.64
C GLN A 16 25.24 15.41 -7.90
N GLY A 17 24.02 14.84 -7.75
CA GLY A 17 23.20 14.34 -8.86
C GLY A 17 23.51 12.91 -9.27
N TYR A 18 24.31 12.17 -8.52
CA TYR A 18 24.50 10.74 -8.78
C TYR A 18 23.24 9.96 -8.43
N LEU A 19 22.83 9.08 -9.34
CA LEU A 19 21.72 8.16 -9.12
C LEU A 19 22.23 6.96 -8.33
N ASN A 20 21.84 6.83 -7.09
CA ASN A 20 22.20 5.69 -6.25
C ASN A 20 21.20 4.53 -6.33
N GLY A 21 20.17 4.65 -7.16
CA GLY A 21 19.08 3.69 -7.26
C GLY A 21 18.25 3.57 -5.96
N ARG A 22 17.18 2.81 -6.03
CA ARG A 22 16.44 2.39 -4.82
C ARG A 22 17.05 1.09 -4.33
N THR A 23 17.82 1.11 -3.25
CA THR A 23 18.21 -0.11 -2.55
C THR A 23 16.94 -0.88 -2.19
N PRO A 24 16.83 -2.20 -2.47
CA PRO A 24 15.67 -3.00 -2.14
C PRO A 24 15.57 -3.19 -0.62
N PHE A 25 15.06 -2.17 0.05
CA PHE A 25 15.01 -2.08 1.50
C PHE A 25 14.33 -3.29 2.15
N ALA A 26 13.22 -3.76 1.57
CA ALA A 26 12.51 -4.91 2.12
C ALA A 26 13.33 -6.21 2.02
N ALA A 27 14.14 -6.37 0.96
CA ALA A 27 15.06 -7.51 0.86
C ALA A 27 16.17 -7.44 1.91
N MET A 28 16.75 -6.25 2.12
CA MET A 28 17.74 -6.04 3.19
C MET A 28 17.12 -6.33 4.58
N LEU A 29 15.87 -5.91 4.79
CA LEU A 29 15.14 -6.16 6.03
C LEU A 29 14.88 -7.66 6.23
N ALA A 30 14.64 -8.43 5.16
CA ALA A 30 14.46 -9.88 5.24
C ALA A 30 15.69 -10.58 5.82
N PHE A 31 16.89 -10.29 5.30
CA PHE A 31 18.14 -10.84 5.83
C PHE A 31 18.45 -10.34 7.25
N THR A 32 18.19 -9.08 7.54
CA THR A 32 18.38 -8.52 8.89
C THR A 32 17.44 -9.20 9.89
N SER A 33 16.17 -9.39 9.56
CA SER A 33 15.20 -10.05 10.42
C SER A 33 15.57 -11.52 10.69
N LEU A 34 16.13 -12.22 9.69
CA LEU A 34 16.66 -13.58 9.85
C LEU A 34 17.79 -13.63 10.87
N LEU A 35 18.72 -12.67 10.80
CA LEU A 35 19.82 -12.56 11.76
C LEU A 35 19.29 -12.33 13.19
N PHE A 36 18.32 -11.41 13.35
CA PHE A 36 17.70 -11.15 14.66
C PHE A 36 16.91 -12.35 15.18
N ALA A 37 16.18 -13.06 14.29
CA ALA A 37 15.48 -14.28 14.66
C ALA A 37 16.45 -15.34 15.21
N ALA A 38 17.60 -15.52 14.56
CA ALA A 38 18.65 -16.43 15.01
C ALA A 38 19.19 -16.06 16.40
N PHE A 39 19.58 -14.79 16.61
CA PHE A 39 20.06 -14.31 17.92
C PHE A 39 19.01 -14.40 19.02
N SER A 40 17.75 -14.15 18.68
CA SER A 40 16.63 -14.19 19.62
C SER A 40 16.07 -15.61 19.82
N LYS A 41 16.63 -16.62 19.16
CA LYS A 41 16.14 -18.00 19.15
C LYS A 41 14.66 -18.11 18.73
N ARG A 42 14.23 -17.25 17.79
CA ARG A 42 12.90 -17.27 17.18
C ARG A 42 12.98 -17.93 15.81
N ARG A 43 11.90 -18.60 15.40
CA ARG A 43 11.83 -19.32 14.12
C ARG A 43 10.85 -18.67 13.13
N HIS A 44 9.89 -17.92 13.62
CA HIS A 44 8.85 -17.29 12.81
C HIS A 44 9.17 -15.80 12.62
N ILE A 45 9.16 -15.38 11.36
CA ILE A 45 9.37 -13.99 10.93
C ILE A 45 8.13 -13.59 10.16
N ALA A 46 7.22 -12.88 10.84
CA ALA A 46 5.98 -12.39 10.26
C ALA A 46 6.16 -10.97 9.76
N LEU A 47 5.81 -10.72 8.50
CA LEU A 47 5.78 -9.42 7.86
C LEU A 47 4.34 -8.95 7.68
N SER A 48 4.16 -7.69 7.36
CA SER A 48 2.87 -7.08 7.08
C SER A 48 2.67 -6.71 5.60
N ASN A 49 3.35 -7.41 4.67
CA ASN A 49 3.05 -7.22 3.25
C ASN A 49 1.67 -7.79 2.93
N GLU A 50 0.94 -7.06 2.15
CA GLU A 50 -0.39 -7.38 1.65
C GLU A 50 -0.35 -7.83 0.16
N ASN A 51 -1.51 -8.13 -0.41
CA ASN A 51 -1.56 -8.70 -1.76
C ASN A 51 -1.21 -7.70 -2.87
N SER A 52 -1.50 -6.41 -2.72
CA SER A 52 -1.31 -5.40 -3.79
C SER A 52 0.16 -5.20 -4.19
N ALA A 53 1.11 -5.62 -3.32
CA ALA A 53 2.54 -5.61 -3.63
C ALA A 53 2.93 -6.51 -4.83
N ASN A 54 2.03 -7.39 -5.28
CA ASN A 54 2.22 -8.23 -6.46
C ASN A 54 1.90 -7.51 -7.78
N GLU A 55 1.15 -6.39 -7.74
CA GLU A 55 0.77 -5.67 -8.96
C GLU A 55 1.96 -4.91 -9.58
N SER A 56 2.11 -5.02 -10.90
CA SER A 56 3.18 -4.31 -11.61
C SER A 56 2.95 -2.80 -11.62
N THR A 57 4.05 -2.04 -11.59
CA THR A 57 4.01 -0.55 -11.62
C THR A 57 3.56 -0.02 -12.98
N VAL A 58 3.94 -0.74 -14.04
CA VAL A 58 3.57 -0.39 -15.43
C VAL A 58 2.61 -1.45 -15.94
N ARG A 59 1.43 -1.01 -16.37
CA ARG A 59 0.38 -1.91 -16.85
C ARG A 59 0.87 -2.79 -18.01
N GLY A 60 0.70 -4.10 -17.88
CA GLY A 60 1.13 -5.08 -18.89
C GLY A 60 2.63 -5.38 -18.94
N ALA A 61 3.45 -4.77 -18.08
CA ALA A 61 4.88 -5.04 -17.96
C ALA A 61 5.19 -5.85 -16.69
N LYS A 62 6.34 -6.56 -16.70
CA LYS A 62 6.85 -7.25 -15.50
C LYS A 62 7.71 -6.33 -14.62
N ILE A 63 7.39 -5.03 -14.57
CA ILE A 63 8.14 -4.05 -13.79
C ILE A 63 7.40 -3.80 -12.48
N ASN A 64 7.94 -4.31 -11.39
CA ASN A 64 7.39 -4.12 -10.05
C ASN A 64 8.44 -3.47 -9.13
N HIS A 65 8.26 -2.20 -8.79
CA HIS A 65 9.14 -1.49 -7.87
C HIS A 65 9.02 -2.00 -6.41
N GLN A 66 8.01 -2.81 -6.12
CA GLN A 66 7.77 -3.45 -4.84
C GLN A 66 8.16 -4.94 -4.85
N TYR A 67 8.92 -5.43 -5.84
CA TYR A 67 9.30 -6.85 -5.95
C TYR A 67 9.73 -7.47 -4.62
N SER A 68 10.57 -6.77 -3.84
CA SER A 68 11.03 -7.27 -2.54
C SER A 68 9.96 -7.39 -1.44
N LYS A 69 8.70 -7.01 -1.75
CA LYS A 69 7.51 -7.24 -0.93
C LYS A 69 6.54 -8.23 -1.56
N SER A 70 6.78 -8.69 -2.79
CA SER A 70 5.90 -9.61 -3.51
C SER A 70 5.94 -11.02 -2.94
N ILE A 71 4.96 -11.84 -3.31
CA ILE A 71 4.94 -13.27 -2.97
C ILE A 71 6.07 -14.02 -3.68
N GLU A 72 6.46 -13.58 -4.89
CA GLU A 72 7.59 -14.16 -5.64
C GLU A 72 8.89 -14.03 -4.85
N PHE A 73 9.21 -12.81 -4.39
CA PHE A 73 10.38 -12.60 -3.52
C PHE A 73 10.29 -13.41 -2.22
N GLU A 74 9.12 -13.48 -1.59
CA GLU A 74 8.90 -14.23 -0.37
C GLU A 74 9.23 -15.72 -0.57
N ASN A 75 8.76 -16.32 -1.68
CA ASN A 75 9.03 -17.70 -2.04
C ASN A 75 10.51 -17.93 -2.36
N ASP A 76 11.15 -17.03 -3.11
CA ASP A 76 12.58 -17.11 -3.43
C ASP A 76 13.43 -17.01 -2.16
N PHE A 77 13.11 -16.07 -1.27
CA PHE A 77 13.82 -15.91 -0.01
C PHE A 77 13.68 -17.16 0.89
N ARG A 78 12.48 -17.71 1.02
CA ARG A 78 12.24 -18.96 1.77
C ARG A 78 13.05 -20.12 1.21
N SER A 79 13.06 -20.28 -0.11
CA SER A 79 13.84 -21.30 -0.81
C SER A 79 15.35 -21.12 -0.56
N TYR A 80 15.83 -19.88 -0.68
CA TYR A 80 17.23 -19.55 -0.44
C TYR A 80 17.64 -19.85 1.01
N VAL A 81 16.87 -19.39 1.99
CA VAL A 81 17.14 -19.61 3.41
C VAL A 81 17.13 -21.09 3.74
N SER A 82 16.13 -21.85 3.30
CA SER A 82 16.03 -23.28 3.53
C SER A 82 17.19 -24.08 2.94
N LYS A 83 17.69 -23.67 1.75
CA LYS A 83 18.74 -24.38 1.03
C LYS A 83 20.15 -24.05 1.54
N TYR A 84 20.41 -22.78 1.87
CA TYR A 84 21.77 -22.28 2.07
C TYR A 84 22.07 -21.82 3.51
N ILE A 85 21.04 -21.59 4.34
CA ILE A 85 21.22 -21.07 5.70
C ILE A 85 20.68 -22.05 6.74
N CYS A 86 19.36 -22.19 6.84
CA CYS A 86 18.72 -23.06 7.81
C CYS A 86 17.27 -23.37 7.41
N LYS A 87 16.84 -24.63 7.60
CA LYS A 87 15.47 -25.07 7.28
C LYS A 87 14.43 -24.69 8.34
N ASP A 88 14.87 -24.26 9.52
CA ASP A 88 14.00 -24.06 10.67
C ASP A 88 13.32 -22.69 10.71
N PHE A 89 13.67 -21.78 9.80
CA PHE A 89 13.05 -20.45 9.75
C PHE A 89 11.80 -20.44 8.87
N ASN A 90 10.73 -19.89 9.41
CA ASN A 90 9.49 -19.63 8.69
C ASN A 90 9.33 -18.11 8.48
N TYR A 91 9.51 -17.65 7.23
CA TYR A 91 9.37 -16.27 6.80
C TYR A 91 8.09 -16.14 5.99
N PHE A 92 7.17 -15.28 6.39
CA PHE A 92 5.87 -15.12 5.74
C PHE A 92 5.29 -13.72 5.94
N SER A 93 4.37 -13.34 5.08
CA SER A 93 3.63 -12.09 5.18
C SER A 93 2.23 -12.33 5.71
N PHE A 94 1.97 -11.88 6.95
CA PHE A 94 0.72 -12.15 7.67
C PHE A 94 -0.51 -11.51 6.99
N LEU A 95 -0.36 -10.34 6.36
CA LEU A 95 -1.45 -9.67 5.67
C LEU A 95 -1.60 -10.09 4.20
N ARG A 96 -0.77 -11.01 3.69
CA ARG A 96 -0.81 -11.46 2.29
C ARG A 96 -2.18 -11.91 1.79
N PRO A 97 -3.02 -12.61 2.58
CA PRO A 97 -4.35 -13.00 2.14
C PRO A 97 -5.32 -11.84 1.94
N LEU A 98 -4.99 -10.64 2.42
CA LEU A 98 -5.87 -9.48 2.42
C LEU A 98 -5.53 -8.51 1.29
N SER A 99 -6.57 -7.91 0.71
CA SER A 99 -6.45 -6.72 -0.12
C SER A 99 -6.28 -5.48 0.78
N GLU A 100 -5.76 -4.38 0.24
CA GLU A 100 -5.70 -3.08 0.92
C GLU A 100 -7.11 -2.58 1.31
N LEU A 101 -8.10 -2.82 0.45
CA LEU A 101 -9.49 -2.46 0.74
C LEU A 101 -10.06 -3.27 1.92
N HIS A 102 -9.72 -4.56 2.01
CA HIS A 102 -10.11 -5.41 3.13
C HIS A 102 -9.41 -4.95 4.43
N ILE A 103 -8.12 -4.65 4.36
CA ILE A 103 -7.37 -4.09 5.48
C ILE A 103 -7.99 -2.75 5.93
N ALA A 104 -8.33 -1.85 5.01
CA ALA A 104 -8.98 -0.58 5.32
C ALA A 104 -10.32 -0.77 6.04
N LYS A 105 -11.14 -1.76 5.62
CA LYS A 105 -12.38 -2.12 6.28
C LYS A 105 -12.15 -2.57 7.72
N LEU A 106 -11.21 -3.49 7.95
CA LEU A 106 -10.87 -3.98 9.29
C LEU A 106 -10.28 -2.84 10.15
N PHE A 107 -9.37 -2.05 9.58
CA PHE A 107 -8.75 -0.92 10.27
C PHE A 107 -9.77 0.14 10.69
N SER A 108 -10.79 0.41 9.88
CA SER A 108 -11.83 1.39 10.21
C SER A 108 -12.63 1.04 11.47
N GLN A 109 -12.63 -0.22 11.88
CA GLN A 109 -13.28 -0.71 13.11
C GLN A 109 -12.40 -0.54 14.37
N LEU A 110 -11.12 -0.20 14.17
CA LEU A 110 -10.15 0.03 15.22
C LEU A 110 -10.01 1.55 15.46
N ASN A 111 -9.78 1.96 16.70
CA ASN A 111 -9.66 3.38 17.05
C ASN A 111 -8.24 3.95 16.82
N TYR A 112 -7.56 3.51 15.73
CA TYR A 112 -6.18 3.93 15.43
C TYR A 112 -6.05 4.93 14.28
N GLN A 113 -7.17 5.34 13.65
CA GLN A 113 -7.17 6.26 12.50
C GLN A 113 -6.50 7.62 12.77
N TYR A 114 -6.49 8.07 14.02
CA TYR A 114 -5.87 9.34 14.41
C TYR A 114 -4.35 9.24 14.65
N VAL A 115 -3.84 8.05 14.95
CA VAL A 115 -2.41 7.83 15.21
C VAL A 115 -1.69 7.26 14.01
N PHE A 116 -2.38 6.55 13.11
CA PHE A 116 -1.79 5.98 11.92
C PHE A 116 -1.36 7.07 10.94
N LYS A 117 -0.09 7.00 10.50
CA LYS A 117 0.48 7.86 9.45
C LYS A 117 1.36 7.01 8.52
N SER A 118 1.08 7.06 7.22
CA SER A 118 1.91 6.39 6.21
C SER A 118 2.46 7.36 5.15
N CYS A 119 2.27 8.66 5.33
CA CYS A 119 2.75 9.68 4.42
C CYS A 119 4.27 9.84 4.49
N ASN A 120 4.99 9.57 3.40
CA ASN A 120 6.44 9.72 3.36
C ASN A 120 6.89 11.18 3.50
N ALA A 121 6.18 12.11 2.85
CA ALA A 121 6.50 13.54 2.89
C ALA A 121 6.26 14.15 4.28
N GLY A 122 5.22 13.71 4.99
CA GLY A 122 4.87 14.19 6.32
C GLY A 122 5.50 13.40 7.47
N SER A 123 6.29 12.37 7.19
CA SER A 123 6.79 11.42 8.21
C SER A 123 7.64 12.05 9.29
N LYS A 124 8.41 13.10 8.98
CA LYS A 124 9.26 13.80 9.96
C LYS A 124 8.46 14.64 10.96
N GLN A 125 7.28 15.10 10.57
CA GLN A 125 6.36 15.90 11.39
C GLN A 125 5.20 15.08 11.97
N ASP A 126 5.16 13.77 11.67
CA ASP A 126 4.07 12.86 12.05
C ASP A 126 2.69 13.35 11.57
N ILE A 127 2.60 13.81 10.33
CA ILE A 127 1.37 14.33 9.72
C ILE A 127 1.06 13.65 8.39
N TRP A 128 -0.19 13.73 7.97
CA TRP A 128 -0.58 13.57 6.57
C TRP A 128 -0.31 14.89 5.85
N CYS A 129 0.55 14.89 4.81
CA CYS A 129 0.83 16.15 4.08
C CYS A 129 -0.38 16.63 3.24
N GLY A 130 -1.36 15.75 2.99
CA GLY A 130 -2.56 16.06 2.22
C GLY A 130 -2.35 16.42 0.75
N ASN A 131 -1.13 16.22 0.22
CA ASN A 131 -0.74 16.69 -1.12
C ASN A 131 0.18 15.71 -1.84
N CYS A 132 0.07 14.41 -1.60
CA CYS A 132 0.84 13.38 -2.28
C CYS A 132 -0.05 12.19 -2.66
N PRO A 133 0.37 11.34 -3.61
CA PRO A 133 -0.43 10.20 -4.05
C PRO A 133 -0.76 9.23 -2.93
N LYS A 134 0.13 9.08 -1.94
CA LYS A 134 -0.12 8.20 -0.79
C LYS A 134 -1.20 8.72 0.15
N CYS A 135 -1.25 10.04 0.37
CA CYS A 135 -2.34 10.66 1.14
C CYS A 135 -3.68 10.47 0.43
N LEU A 136 -3.73 10.73 -0.89
CA LEU A 136 -4.96 10.56 -1.67
C LEU A 136 -5.38 9.08 -1.68
N PHE A 137 -4.46 8.14 -1.89
CA PHE A 137 -4.76 6.71 -1.85
C PHE A 137 -5.35 6.31 -0.49
N ALA A 138 -4.71 6.66 0.62
CA ALA A 138 -5.20 6.31 1.95
C ALA A 138 -6.57 6.94 2.24
N PHE A 139 -6.82 8.15 1.77
CA PHE A 139 -8.11 8.81 1.86
C PHE A 139 -9.18 8.06 1.08
N ILE A 140 -8.89 7.71 -0.19
CA ILE A 140 -9.80 6.97 -1.07
C ILE A 140 -10.18 5.63 -0.43
N ILE A 141 -9.18 4.83 -0.03
CA ILE A 141 -9.41 3.45 0.44
C ILE A 141 -10.19 3.41 1.76
N LEU A 142 -10.07 4.45 2.60
CA LEU A 142 -10.80 4.59 3.86
C LEU A 142 -12.20 5.20 3.68
N SER A 143 -12.44 5.92 2.59
CA SER A 143 -13.68 6.70 2.38
C SER A 143 -14.97 5.88 2.36
N PRO A 144 -15.02 4.60 1.92
CA PRO A 144 -16.23 3.79 2.04
C PRO A 144 -16.61 3.46 3.49
N PHE A 145 -15.63 3.43 4.40
CA PHE A 145 -15.79 2.88 5.75
C PHE A 145 -15.85 3.96 6.83
N LEU A 146 -15.20 5.10 6.65
CA LEU A 146 -15.19 6.21 7.61
C LEU A 146 -16.16 7.33 7.17
N ALA A 147 -16.70 8.06 8.16
CA ALA A 147 -17.49 9.26 7.91
C ALA A 147 -16.60 10.41 7.40
N LYS A 148 -17.18 11.33 6.61
CA LYS A 148 -16.48 12.51 6.07
C LYS A 148 -15.77 13.34 7.14
N ASP A 149 -16.42 13.56 8.26
CA ASP A 149 -15.85 14.36 9.35
C ASP A 149 -14.64 13.69 10.00
N VAL A 150 -14.67 12.35 10.13
CA VAL A 150 -13.51 11.57 10.60
C VAL A 150 -12.35 11.68 9.61
N LEU A 151 -12.62 11.52 8.31
CA LEU A 151 -11.59 11.69 7.27
C LEU A 151 -11.00 13.09 7.28
N LYS A 152 -11.83 14.15 7.39
CA LYS A 152 -11.36 15.54 7.52
C LYS A 152 -10.49 15.73 8.76
N ALA A 153 -10.87 15.14 9.89
CA ALA A 153 -10.08 15.24 11.13
C ALA A 153 -8.72 14.52 10.99
N VAL A 154 -8.68 13.37 10.31
CA VAL A 154 -7.45 12.59 10.10
C VAL A 154 -6.49 13.27 9.12
N PHE A 155 -7.01 13.75 7.98
CA PHE A 155 -6.19 14.28 6.87
C PHE A 155 -6.08 15.82 6.86
N GLY A 156 -6.79 16.50 7.76
CA GLY A 156 -6.81 17.97 7.86
C GLY A 156 -7.74 18.67 6.88
N LYS A 157 -8.20 17.99 5.83
CA LYS A 157 -9.13 18.49 4.81
C LYS A 157 -9.84 17.34 4.09
N ASN A 158 -10.88 17.66 3.32
CA ASN A 158 -11.45 16.70 2.38
C ASN A 158 -10.59 16.67 1.10
N LEU A 159 -9.85 15.58 0.89
CA LEU A 159 -8.96 15.46 -0.27
C LEU A 159 -9.72 15.34 -1.61
N PHE A 160 -10.99 14.94 -1.60
CA PHE A 160 -11.82 14.94 -2.83
C PHE A 160 -12.15 16.34 -3.34
N GLU A 161 -11.97 17.38 -2.52
CA GLU A 161 -12.21 18.79 -2.90
C GLU A 161 -10.96 19.47 -3.49
N ASP A 162 -9.78 18.82 -3.44
CA ASP A 162 -8.52 19.41 -3.88
C ASP A 162 -8.18 19.02 -5.32
N GLU A 163 -8.41 19.95 -6.25
CA GLU A 163 -8.14 19.76 -7.68
C GLU A 163 -6.66 19.50 -8.00
N ASN A 164 -5.72 19.95 -7.16
CA ASN A 164 -4.29 19.70 -7.37
C ASN A 164 -3.94 18.21 -7.30
N LEU A 165 -4.82 17.40 -6.71
CA LEU A 165 -4.64 15.95 -6.63
C LEU A 165 -5.18 15.17 -7.84
N LEU A 166 -5.74 15.87 -8.86
CA LEU A 166 -6.36 15.23 -10.02
C LEU A 166 -5.37 14.32 -10.77
N THR A 167 -4.14 14.76 -10.99
CA THR A 167 -3.11 13.94 -11.64
C THR A 167 -2.85 12.64 -10.89
N TYR A 168 -2.81 12.69 -9.56
CA TYR A 168 -2.65 11.49 -8.74
C TYR A 168 -3.87 10.58 -8.79
N LEU A 169 -5.07 11.16 -8.84
CA LEU A 169 -6.30 10.37 -9.03
C LEU A 169 -6.24 9.59 -10.33
N MET A 170 -5.88 10.24 -11.45
CA MET A 170 -5.76 9.58 -12.76
C MET A 170 -4.75 8.42 -12.72
N GLN A 171 -3.58 8.63 -12.12
CA GLN A 171 -2.58 7.59 -11.95
C GLN A 171 -3.06 6.42 -11.09
N LEU A 172 -3.75 6.70 -9.99
CA LEU A 172 -4.28 5.69 -9.07
C LEU A 172 -5.43 4.88 -9.69
N CYS A 173 -6.27 5.50 -10.52
CA CYS A 173 -7.38 4.84 -11.21
C CYS A 173 -6.97 4.08 -12.47
N GLY A 174 -5.69 4.16 -12.89
CA GLY A 174 -5.21 3.48 -14.08
C GLY A 174 -5.45 4.23 -15.39
N GLU A 175 -5.85 5.50 -15.33
CA GLU A 175 -6.02 6.40 -16.48
C GLU A 175 -4.77 7.24 -16.76
N GLY A 176 -3.73 7.13 -15.92
CA GLY A 176 -2.42 7.70 -16.15
C GLY A 176 -1.48 6.71 -16.86
N GLU A 177 -0.35 7.20 -17.40
CA GLU A 177 0.67 6.38 -18.08
C GLU A 177 1.25 5.29 -17.17
N GLN A 178 1.36 5.57 -15.86
CA GLN A 178 1.90 4.63 -14.87
C GLN A 178 1.32 4.93 -13.47
N LYS A 179 1.34 3.91 -12.62
CA LYS A 179 1.01 4.08 -11.20
C LYS A 179 2.06 4.95 -10.49
N PRO A 180 1.68 5.66 -9.42
CA PRO A 180 2.67 6.35 -8.58
C PRO A 180 3.73 5.38 -8.06
N PHE A 181 4.98 5.83 -7.99
CA PHE A 181 6.08 5.08 -7.35
C PHE A 181 5.97 5.11 -5.81
N GLU A 182 4.80 4.75 -5.32
CA GLU A 182 4.47 4.67 -3.90
C GLU A 182 3.83 3.30 -3.60
N CYS A 183 3.89 2.88 -2.34
CA CYS A 183 3.16 1.70 -1.90
C CYS A 183 1.67 2.09 -1.78
N VAL A 184 0.92 1.79 -2.81
CA VAL A 184 -0.51 2.04 -2.94
C VAL A 184 -1.17 0.75 -3.45
N GLY A 185 -2.45 0.57 -3.15
CA GLY A 185 -3.21 -0.60 -3.54
C GLY A 185 -3.33 -0.80 -5.05
N THR A 186 -4.09 -1.78 -5.48
CA THR A 186 -4.32 -2.06 -6.89
C THR A 186 -5.27 -1.02 -7.52
N ILE A 187 -5.23 -0.92 -8.85
CA ILE A 187 -6.15 -0.09 -9.62
C ILE A 187 -7.61 -0.51 -9.36
N ASP A 188 -7.88 -1.83 -9.27
CA ASP A 188 -9.21 -2.36 -8.98
C ASP A 188 -9.71 -1.91 -7.60
N GLU A 189 -8.86 -1.97 -6.56
CA GLU A 189 -9.22 -1.54 -5.21
C GLU A 189 -9.54 -0.04 -5.13
N VAL A 190 -8.76 0.80 -5.82
CA VAL A 190 -8.99 2.26 -5.84
C VAL A 190 -10.33 2.58 -6.49
N ASN A 191 -10.60 2.05 -7.69
CA ASN A 191 -11.85 2.29 -8.39
C ASN A 191 -13.04 1.74 -7.62
N ALA A 192 -12.91 0.54 -7.03
CA ALA A 192 -13.92 -0.05 -6.19
C ALA A 192 -14.23 0.82 -4.95
N ALA A 193 -13.19 1.34 -4.28
CA ALA A 193 -13.37 2.22 -3.13
C ALA A 193 -14.12 3.50 -3.50
N ILE A 194 -13.79 4.13 -4.63
CA ILE A 194 -14.49 5.32 -5.11
C ILE A 194 -15.96 4.99 -5.41
N ALA A 195 -16.24 3.92 -6.14
CA ALA A 195 -17.62 3.50 -6.44
C ALA A 195 -18.42 3.21 -5.17
N MET A 196 -17.84 2.46 -4.22
CA MET A 196 -18.47 2.19 -2.92
C MET A 196 -18.76 3.48 -2.14
N ARG A 197 -17.82 4.45 -2.18
CA ARG A 197 -18.01 5.77 -1.54
C ARG A 197 -19.20 6.51 -2.16
N ILE A 198 -19.31 6.51 -3.49
CA ILE A 198 -20.38 7.18 -4.23
C ILE A 198 -21.73 6.47 -4.01
N HIS A 199 -21.76 5.14 -4.01
CA HIS A 199 -22.98 4.38 -3.71
C HIS A 199 -23.52 4.64 -2.29
N LYS A 200 -22.62 4.92 -1.34
CA LYS A 200 -23.00 5.24 0.04
C LYS A 200 -23.57 6.66 0.17
N GLU A 201 -23.02 7.60 -0.58
CA GLU A 201 -23.39 9.01 -0.53
C GLU A 201 -22.98 9.71 -1.82
N GLU A 202 -23.93 10.34 -2.49
CA GLU A 202 -23.65 11.09 -3.72
C GLU A 202 -22.60 12.19 -3.50
N PRO A 203 -21.72 12.42 -4.49
CA PRO A 203 -20.72 13.49 -4.41
C PRO A 203 -21.40 14.86 -4.28
N SER A 204 -20.89 15.70 -3.38
CA SER A 204 -21.23 17.10 -3.35
C SER A 204 -20.56 17.84 -4.52
N GLN A 205 -21.06 19.03 -4.88
CA GLN A 205 -20.46 19.86 -5.94
C GLN A 205 -19.00 20.23 -5.65
N SER A 206 -18.60 20.31 -4.39
CA SER A 206 -17.22 20.61 -3.98
C SER A 206 -16.27 19.42 -4.13
N GLU A 207 -16.78 18.18 -4.19
CA GLU A 207 -15.96 16.97 -4.34
C GLU A 207 -15.55 16.75 -5.80
N ILE A 208 -14.74 17.68 -6.31
CA ILE A 208 -14.34 17.77 -7.72
C ILE A 208 -13.72 16.46 -8.22
N LEU A 209 -12.88 15.80 -7.40
CA LEU A 209 -12.23 14.56 -7.81
C LEU A 209 -13.23 13.44 -8.08
N LEU A 210 -14.28 13.31 -7.28
CA LEU A 210 -15.32 12.30 -7.50
C LEU A 210 -16.14 12.63 -8.77
N THR A 211 -16.46 13.90 -8.98
CA THR A 211 -17.16 14.36 -10.19
C THR A 211 -16.31 14.09 -11.45
N LYS A 212 -15.00 14.32 -11.40
CA LYS A 212 -14.08 13.99 -12.49
C LYS A 212 -13.97 12.49 -12.72
N TRP A 213 -13.88 11.70 -11.65
CA TRP A 213 -13.85 10.24 -11.78
C TRP A 213 -15.11 9.69 -12.47
N LEU A 214 -16.30 10.21 -12.15
CA LEU A 214 -17.56 9.80 -12.81
C LEU A 214 -17.57 10.06 -14.32
N GLN A 215 -16.73 10.97 -14.83
CA GLN A 215 -16.59 11.24 -16.27
C GLN A 215 -15.59 10.29 -16.97
N LEU A 216 -14.85 9.47 -16.22
CA LEU A 216 -13.88 8.53 -16.79
C LEU A 216 -14.57 7.29 -17.36
N PRO A 217 -14.02 6.69 -18.44
CA PRO A 217 -14.55 5.44 -18.99
C PRO A 217 -14.67 4.32 -17.97
N VAL A 218 -13.69 4.21 -17.06
CA VAL A 218 -13.62 3.20 -16.00
C VAL A 218 -14.81 3.31 -15.02
N ALA A 219 -15.33 4.51 -14.78
CA ALA A 219 -16.38 4.73 -13.79
C ALA A 219 -17.66 3.94 -14.08
N LYS A 220 -18.03 3.84 -15.37
CA LYS A 220 -19.24 3.09 -15.77
C LYS A 220 -19.18 1.64 -15.31
N GLU A 221 -18.05 0.97 -15.53
CA GLU A 221 -17.85 -0.43 -15.13
C GLU A 221 -18.05 -0.61 -13.63
N TYR A 222 -17.41 0.25 -12.82
CA TYR A 222 -17.47 0.12 -11.36
C TYR A 222 -18.80 0.56 -10.76
N MET A 223 -19.48 1.55 -11.36
CA MET A 223 -20.80 1.97 -10.91
C MET A 223 -21.90 0.94 -11.24
N GLU A 224 -21.73 0.18 -12.34
CA GLU A 224 -22.66 -0.91 -12.72
C GLU A 224 -22.32 -2.24 -12.02
N ARG A 225 -21.18 -2.35 -11.35
CA ARG A 225 -20.72 -3.59 -10.69
C ARG A 225 -21.62 -3.93 -9.50
N LYS A 226 -22.22 -5.12 -9.54
CA LYS A 226 -23.23 -5.54 -8.55
C LYS A 226 -22.67 -5.84 -7.17
N SER A 227 -21.40 -6.23 -7.06
CA SER A 227 -20.73 -6.58 -5.81
C SER A 227 -19.23 -6.37 -5.88
N PHE A 228 -18.65 -6.01 -4.75
CA PHE A 228 -17.20 -5.92 -4.52
C PHE A 228 -16.70 -7.03 -3.59
N ASP A 229 -17.51 -8.06 -3.30
CA ASP A 229 -17.18 -9.10 -2.32
C ASP A 229 -15.88 -9.85 -2.64
N ALA A 230 -15.52 -9.97 -3.92
CA ALA A 230 -14.28 -10.59 -4.33
C ALA A 230 -13.04 -9.89 -3.75
N LEU A 231 -13.12 -8.57 -3.51
CA LEU A 231 -12.02 -7.80 -2.89
C LEU A 231 -11.90 -8.03 -1.37
N PHE A 232 -12.93 -8.60 -0.76
CA PHE A 232 -12.94 -8.97 0.66
C PHE A 232 -12.71 -10.46 0.89
N ALA A 233 -12.58 -11.25 -0.18
CA ALA A 233 -12.22 -12.66 -0.08
C ALA A 233 -10.73 -12.81 0.25
N LEU A 234 -10.41 -13.84 1.06
CA LEU A 234 -9.02 -14.18 1.34
C LEU A 234 -8.35 -14.74 0.09
N GLN A 235 -7.21 -14.18 -0.25
CA GLN A 235 -6.37 -14.66 -1.35
C GLN A 235 -5.74 -16.00 -0.97
N GLN A 236 -5.66 -16.90 -1.95
CA GLN A 236 -5.13 -18.26 -1.72
C GLN A 236 -3.60 -18.34 -1.81
N GLU A 237 -2.98 -17.38 -2.50
CA GLU A 237 -1.52 -17.37 -2.70
C GLU A 237 -0.81 -16.70 -1.53
N HIS A 238 -0.48 -17.50 -0.51
CA HIS A 238 0.22 -17.05 0.68
C HIS A 238 1.02 -18.19 1.34
N ASN A 239 1.96 -17.83 2.22
CA ASN A 239 2.80 -18.78 2.97
C ASN A 239 2.37 -18.94 4.43
N LEU A 240 1.15 -18.57 4.80
CA LEU A 240 0.61 -18.84 6.13
C LEU A 240 0.31 -20.34 6.29
N SER A 241 0.68 -20.90 7.42
CA SER A 241 0.30 -22.27 7.82
C SER A 241 -1.11 -22.26 8.44
N LYS A 242 -1.70 -23.45 8.59
CA LYS A 242 -3.00 -23.58 9.30
C LYS A 242 -2.93 -23.17 10.78
N GLU A 243 -1.73 -23.10 11.34
CA GLU A 243 -1.50 -22.71 12.74
C GLU A 243 -1.39 -21.18 12.89
N ASP A 244 -1.28 -20.43 11.77
CA ASP A 244 -1.17 -18.97 11.75
C ASP A 244 -2.55 -18.28 11.69
N PHE A 245 -3.67 -19.04 11.58
CA PHE A 245 -5.05 -18.57 11.52
C PHE A 245 -5.81 -18.76 12.82
#